data_65db12f032e871e17bf16c1b31bfdc67
#
_entry.id   65db12f032e871e17bf16c1b31bfdc67
#
_cell.length_a   1.000
_cell.length_b   1.000
_cell.length_c   1.000
_cell.angle_alpha   90.00
_cell.angle_beta   90.00
_cell.angle_gamma   90.00
#
_symmetry.space_group_name_H-M   'P 1'
#
loop_
_entity.id
_entity.type
_entity.pdbx_description
1 polymer ?
#
loop_
_entity_poly.entity_id
_entity_poly.type
_entity_poly.pdbx_seq_one_letter_code
_entity_poly.pdbx_strand_id
1 'polypeptide(L)'
;QRQMCIRDRYKVRGKDTSLGNVEMQETLMGLVKRGKAEEQGIVMRGYPYNSAFTWDIANFGPLYIPAKGDNLKMDSMHVILYKNIIEWEQKKKLFVRGDTVLLNDSVIQTYSFIENYYFVAGDKVMNSQDSRYWGLLPEPFIVGKAVRIWKSVDNSTDRIRWNRIFKKIE
;
A
#
# COMPACT_ATOMS: atom_id res chain seq x y z
N GLN A 1 -12.71 -11.15 -1.39
CA GLN A 1 -11.83 -10.26 -0.62
C GLN A 1 -10.54 -11.01 -0.32
N ARG A 2 -9.45 -10.61 -0.96
CA ARG A 2 -8.12 -11.15 -0.65
C ARG A 2 -7.46 -10.23 0.38
N GLN A 3 -7.73 -10.48 1.64
CA GLN A 3 -7.04 -9.81 2.73
C GLN A 3 -5.86 -10.70 3.15
N MET A 4 -4.66 -10.22 2.90
CA MET A 4 -3.45 -10.87 3.37
C MET A 4 -3.02 -10.16 4.66
N CYS A 5 -3.41 -10.73 5.81
CA CYS A 5 -2.80 -10.35 7.08
C CYS A 5 -1.39 -10.92 7.13
N ILE A 6 -0.40 -10.08 7.03
CA ILE A 6 0.97 -10.47 7.30
C ILE A 6 1.16 -10.46 8.80
N ARG A 7 0.98 -11.63 9.43
CA ARG A 7 1.08 -11.81 10.88
C ARG A 7 2.51 -11.69 11.40
N ASP A 8 3.49 -11.70 10.52
CA ASP A 8 4.91 -11.63 10.87
C ASP A 8 5.59 -10.41 10.25
N ARG A 9 6.47 -9.79 11.01
CA ARG A 9 7.26 -8.63 10.63
C ARG A 9 8.17 -8.97 9.45
N TYR A 10 7.73 -8.70 8.24
CA TYR A 10 8.59 -8.78 7.08
C TYR A 10 9.37 -7.47 6.93
N LYS A 11 10.66 -7.51 7.23
CA LYS A 11 11.58 -6.50 6.74
C LYS A 11 11.95 -6.93 5.33
N VAL A 12 11.29 -6.38 4.35
CA VAL A 12 11.70 -6.50 2.94
C VAL A 12 13.02 -5.76 2.83
N ARG A 13 14.12 -6.49 2.83
CA ARG A 13 15.44 -5.97 2.52
C ARG A 13 15.73 -6.27 1.05
N GLY A 14 15.17 -5.46 0.16
CA GLY A 14 15.60 -5.39 -1.23
C GLY A 14 16.80 -4.47 -1.32
N LYS A 15 17.96 -4.97 -1.74
CA LYS A 15 18.92 -4.16 -2.49
C LYS A 15 18.20 -3.78 -3.78
N ASP A 16 18.15 -2.50 -4.11
CA ASP A 16 17.62 -2.00 -5.38
C ASP A 16 16.23 -2.54 -5.75
N THR A 17 15.34 -2.57 -4.81
CA THR A 17 14.01 -2.19 -5.18
C THR A 17 14.05 -0.68 -5.35
N SER A 18 14.58 -0.21 -6.45
CA SER A 18 13.94 0.88 -7.12
C SER A 18 12.47 0.44 -7.16
N LEU A 19 11.71 0.74 -6.12
CA LEU A 19 10.27 0.88 -6.24
C LEU A 19 10.17 1.69 -7.49
N GLY A 20 9.84 1.05 -8.60
CA GLY A 20 10.17 1.47 -9.97
C GLY A 20 9.62 2.81 -10.40
N ASN A 21 9.43 3.72 -9.46
CA ASN A 21 9.10 5.09 -9.72
C ASN A 21 9.52 5.95 -8.51
N VAL A 22 10.46 6.84 -8.74
CA VAL A 22 10.81 7.93 -7.83
C VAL A 22 9.54 8.67 -7.38
N GLU A 23 8.60 8.85 -8.26
CA GLU A 23 7.29 9.46 -8.03
C GLU A 23 6.43 8.71 -7.01
N MET A 24 6.45 7.37 -7.03
CA MET A 24 5.75 6.55 -6.03
C MET A 24 6.45 6.59 -4.67
N GLN A 25 7.79 6.62 -4.66
CA GLN A 25 8.58 6.82 -3.44
C GLN A 25 8.33 8.20 -2.84
N GLU A 26 8.29 9.26 -3.65
CA GLU A 26 8.00 10.62 -3.18
C GLU A 26 6.56 10.72 -2.65
N THR A 27 5.60 10.09 -3.30
CA THR A 27 4.21 10.02 -2.85
C THR A 27 4.12 9.23 -1.53
N LEU A 28 4.75 8.07 -1.43
CA LEU A 28 4.82 7.27 -0.21
C LEU A 28 5.52 8.04 0.92
N MET A 29 6.65 8.67 0.63
CA MET A 29 7.38 9.50 1.62
C MET A 29 6.59 10.74 2.02
N GLY A 30 5.84 11.34 1.11
CA GLY A 30 4.91 12.44 1.41
C GLY A 30 3.76 12.00 2.33
N LEU A 31 3.19 10.82 2.11
CA LEU A 31 2.15 10.21 2.94
C LEU A 31 2.69 9.85 4.32
N VAL A 32 3.88 9.26 4.38
CA VAL A 32 4.59 8.94 5.63
C VAL A 32 4.88 10.19 6.46
N LYS A 33 5.31 11.29 5.83
CA LYS A 33 5.55 12.57 6.51
C LYS A 33 4.25 13.19 7.03
N ARG A 34 3.15 13.09 6.29
CA ARG A 34 1.82 13.55 6.74
C ARG A 34 1.33 12.73 7.93
N GLY A 35 1.41 11.39 7.87
CA GLY A 35 1.04 10.52 8.98
C GLY A 35 1.78 10.86 10.28
N LYS A 36 3.08 11.17 10.20
CA LYS A 36 3.85 11.62 11.37
C LYS A 36 3.41 12.97 11.95
N ALA A 37 2.94 13.88 11.10
CA ALA A 37 2.41 15.19 11.55
C ALA A 37 1.05 15.03 12.24
N GLU A 38 0.27 14.03 11.87
CA GLU A 38 -1.04 13.74 12.44
C GLU A 38 -0.96 12.98 13.78
N GLU A 39 0.16 12.36 14.13
CA GLU A 39 0.41 11.76 15.45
C GLU A 39 0.33 12.78 16.62
N GLN A 40 0.30 14.07 16.33
CA GLN A 40 0.26 15.16 17.33
C GLN A 40 -1.15 15.62 17.71
N GLY A 41 -2.18 14.80 17.54
CA GLY A 41 -3.50 15.04 18.15
C GLY A 41 -4.66 15.31 17.19
N ILE A 42 -4.52 15.01 15.92
CA ILE A 42 -5.57 15.16 14.92
C ILE A 42 -5.89 13.77 14.33
N VAL A 43 -7.16 13.52 14.01
CA VAL A 43 -7.69 12.32 13.40
C VAL A 43 -6.67 11.73 12.40
N MET A 44 -6.18 10.52 12.68
CA MET A 44 -5.23 9.81 11.82
C MET A 44 -5.92 9.38 10.53
N ARG A 45 -6.01 10.30 9.57
CA ARG A 45 -6.61 10.02 8.26
C ARG A 45 -5.78 8.98 7.52
N GLY A 46 -6.49 8.00 6.96
CA GLY A 46 -5.91 6.98 6.12
C GLY A 46 -6.07 7.29 4.62
N TYR A 47 -5.50 6.43 3.79
CA TYR A 47 -5.76 6.40 2.36
C TYR A 47 -7.28 6.38 2.08
N PRO A 48 -7.81 7.07 1.08
CA PRO A 48 -7.12 7.81 0.02
C PRO A 48 -6.88 9.30 0.34
N TYR A 49 -6.95 9.75 1.58
CA TYR A 49 -6.77 11.15 2.02
C TYR A 49 -7.73 12.14 1.33
N ASN A 50 -8.91 11.68 1.02
CA ASN A 50 -9.93 12.47 0.35
C ASN A 50 -11.17 12.63 1.26
N SER A 51 -11.76 13.82 1.28
CA SER A 51 -12.91 14.14 2.12
C SER A 51 -14.19 13.35 1.77
N ALA A 52 -14.25 12.74 0.60
CA ALA A 52 -15.33 11.84 0.22
C ALA A 52 -15.32 10.50 1.00
N PHE A 53 -14.22 10.20 1.70
CA PHE A 53 -14.07 9.02 2.53
C PHE A 53 -13.82 9.42 3.98
N THR A 54 -14.55 8.80 4.89
CA THR A 54 -14.42 8.99 6.34
C THR A 54 -13.46 7.97 6.97
N TRP A 55 -12.61 7.35 6.14
CA TRP A 55 -11.71 6.30 6.59
C TRP A 55 -10.56 6.86 7.41
N ASP A 56 -10.22 6.14 8.46
CA ASP A 56 -9.06 6.36 9.30
C ASP A 56 -8.29 5.05 9.51
N ILE A 57 -7.22 5.08 10.30
CA ILE A 57 -6.38 3.90 10.54
C ILE A 57 -7.12 2.80 11.31
N ALA A 58 -8.09 3.18 12.17
CA ALA A 58 -8.86 2.24 12.98
C ALA A 58 -10.10 1.73 12.22
N ASN A 59 -10.71 2.61 11.39
CA ASN A 59 -11.96 2.35 10.66
C ASN A 59 -11.70 2.49 9.15
N PHE A 60 -11.21 1.44 8.52
CA PHE A 60 -10.81 1.45 7.12
C PHE A 60 -11.71 0.57 6.24
N GLY A 61 -12.15 1.12 5.10
CA GLY A 61 -12.91 0.39 4.10
C GLY A 61 -14.43 0.59 4.19
N PRO A 62 -15.19 -0.17 3.37
CA PRO A 62 -14.72 -1.30 2.54
C PRO A 62 -13.95 -0.86 1.28
N LEU A 63 -12.83 -1.54 0.99
CA LEU A 63 -12.04 -1.34 -0.22
C LEU A 63 -12.04 -2.64 -1.04
N TYR A 64 -12.43 -2.57 -2.31
CA TYR A 64 -12.28 -3.69 -3.23
C TYR A 64 -10.81 -3.86 -3.61
N ILE A 65 -10.32 -5.08 -3.54
CA ILE A 65 -8.93 -5.42 -3.88
C ILE A 65 -8.95 -6.18 -5.20
N PRO A 66 -8.57 -5.54 -6.31
CA PRO A 66 -8.65 -6.16 -7.62
C PRO A 66 -7.63 -7.26 -7.82
N ALA A 67 -7.99 -8.25 -8.61
CA ALA A 67 -7.08 -9.24 -9.15
C ALA A 67 -6.81 -8.97 -10.63
N LYS A 68 -5.76 -9.57 -11.15
CA LYS A 68 -5.46 -9.54 -12.58
C LYS A 68 -6.64 -10.02 -13.41
N GLY A 69 -7.04 -9.21 -14.39
CA GLY A 69 -8.17 -9.46 -15.26
C GLY A 69 -9.52 -8.98 -14.72
N ASP A 70 -9.59 -8.52 -13.48
CA ASP A 70 -10.82 -7.96 -12.95
C ASP A 70 -11.18 -6.66 -13.68
N ASN A 71 -12.47 -6.50 -13.98
CA ASN A 71 -13.01 -5.31 -14.62
C ASN A 71 -13.77 -4.47 -13.61
N LEU A 72 -13.40 -3.22 -13.49
CA LEU A 72 -14.04 -2.26 -12.60
C LEU A 72 -14.65 -1.11 -13.40
N LYS A 73 -15.93 -0.83 -13.15
CA LYS A 73 -16.56 0.38 -13.69
C LYS A 73 -15.91 1.60 -13.07
N MET A 74 -15.50 2.54 -13.91
CA MET A 74 -14.80 3.74 -13.48
C MET A 74 -15.77 4.90 -13.28
N ASP A 75 -15.72 5.48 -12.09
CA ASP A 75 -16.39 6.72 -11.73
C ASP A 75 -15.44 7.59 -10.88
N SER A 76 -15.88 8.74 -10.45
CA SER A 76 -15.07 9.69 -9.68
C SER A 76 -14.55 9.08 -8.37
N MET A 77 -15.33 8.22 -7.70
CA MET A 77 -14.92 7.55 -6.46
C MET A 77 -13.83 6.50 -6.71
N HIS A 78 -13.99 5.70 -7.77
CA HIS A 78 -12.98 4.71 -8.16
C HIS A 78 -11.69 5.37 -8.65
N VAL A 79 -11.77 6.54 -9.29
CA VAL A 79 -10.57 7.32 -9.63
C VAL A 79 -9.80 7.71 -8.37
N ILE A 80 -10.47 8.19 -7.33
CA ILE A 80 -9.80 8.54 -6.06
C ILE A 80 -9.11 7.31 -5.45
N LEU A 81 -9.75 6.14 -5.48
CA LEU A 81 -9.23 4.92 -4.87
C LEU A 81 -8.13 4.23 -5.69
N TYR A 82 -8.20 4.28 -7.01
CA TYR A 82 -7.32 3.44 -7.85
C TYR A 82 -6.39 4.23 -8.76
N LYS A 83 -6.42 5.57 -8.71
CA LYS A 83 -5.59 6.43 -9.55
C LYS A 83 -4.12 6.02 -9.55
N ASN A 84 -3.52 5.88 -8.39
CA ASN A 84 -2.10 5.61 -8.25
C ASN A 84 -1.69 4.29 -8.91
N ILE A 85 -2.47 3.24 -8.71
CA ILE A 85 -2.16 1.92 -9.27
C ILE A 85 -2.43 1.86 -10.77
N ILE A 86 -3.51 2.51 -11.26
CA ILE A 86 -3.81 2.59 -12.69
C ILE A 86 -2.76 3.41 -13.43
N GLU A 87 -2.37 4.56 -12.88
CA GLU A 87 -1.30 5.39 -13.45
C GLU A 87 0.04 4.64 -13.45
N TRP A 88 0.31 3.87 -12.40
CA TRP A 88 1.50 3.03 -12.32
C TRP A 88 1.49 1.92 -13.39
N GLU A 89 0.37 1.19 -13.56
CA GLU A 89 0.24 0.13 -14.57
C GLU A 89 0.39 0.67 -16.00
N GLN A 90 -0.34 1.74 -16.30
CA GLN A 90 -0.49 2.24 -17.67
C GLN A 90 0.58 3.24 -18.07
N LYS A 91 1.31 3.83 -17.13
CA LYS A 91 2.22 4.98 -17.35
C LYS A 91 1.49 6.16 -18.01
N LYS A 92 0.20 6.33 -17.67
CA LYS A 92 -0.70 7.35 -18.19
C LYS A 92 -1.38 8.05 -17.02
N LYS A 93 -1.81 9.30 -17.24
CA LYS A 93 -2.52 10.07 -16.21
C LYS A 93 -4.01 9.75 -16.23
N LEU A 94 -4.57 9.53 -15.03
CA LEU A 94 -5.99 9.28 -14.81
C LEU A 94 -6.62 10.51 -14.13
N PHE A 95 -7.66 11.05 -14.71
CA PHE A 95 -8.37 12.21 -14.18
C PHE A 95 -9.85 12.22 -14.54
N VAL A 96 -10.62 13.04 -13.83
CA VAL A 96 -12.04 13.23 -14.05
C VAL A 96 -12.26 14.60 -14.69
N ARG A 97 -13.07 14.65 -15.74
CA ARG A 97 -13.56 15.89 -16.36
C ARG A 97 -15.09 15.86 -16.42
N GLY A 98 -15.74 16.63 -15.55
CA GLY A 98 -17.18 16.49 -15.34
C GLY A 98 -17.53 15.09 -14.87
N ASP A 99 -18.45 14.41 -15.55
CA ASP A 99 -18.86 13.04 -15.25
C ASP A 99 -18.06 11.97 -16.00
N THR A 100 -16.97 12.36 -16.67
CA THR A 100 -16.20 11.47 -17.54
C THR A 100 -14.83 11.19 -16.95
N VAL A 101 -14.45 9.92 -16.93
CA VAL A 101 -13.12 9.47 -16.53
C VAL A 101 -12.24 9.35 -17.77
N LEU A 102 -11.06 9.97 -17.73
CA LEU A 102 -10.08 9.94 -18.82
C LEU A 102 -8.78 9.31 -18.36
N LEU A 103 -8.23 8.46 -19.23
CA LEU A 103 -6.86 7.94 -19.13
C LEU A 103 -6.05 8.59 -20.26
N ASN A 104 -5.25 9.60 -19.92
CA ASN A 104 -4.75 10.63 -20.84
C ASN A 104 -5.93 11.28 -21.61
N ASP A 105 -5.97 11.12 -22.92
CA ASP A 105 -7.00 11.71 -23.81
C ASP A 105 -8.13 10.73 -24.14
N SER A 106 -8.11 9.50 -23.61
CA SER A 106 -9.09 8.47 -23.89
C SER A 106 -10.12 8.36 -22.80
N VAL A 107 -11.41 8.44 -23.15
CA VAL A 107 -12.51 8.19 -22.22
C VAL A 107 -12.56 6.71 -21.87
N ILE A 108 -12.64 6.39 -20.61
CA ILE A 108 -12.81 5.03 -20.12
C ILE A 108 -14.05 4.91 -19.24
N GLN A 109 -14.84 3.86 -19.46
CA GLN A 109 -15.98 3.52 -18.62
C GLN A 109 -15.67 2.36 -17.66
N THR A 110 -14.75 1.49 -18.07
CA THR A 110 -14.26 0.35 -17.31
C THR A 110 -12.75 0.28 -17.40
N TYR A 111 -12.14 -0.27 -16.35
CA TYR A 111 -10.71 -0.54 -16.32
C TYR A 111 -10.48 -2.02 -16.01
N SER A 112 -9.60 -2.67 -16.78
CA SER A 112 -9.18 -4.05 -16.57
C SER A 112 -7.79 -4.05 -15.94
N PHE A 113 -7.68 -4.60 -14.73
CA PHE A 113 -6.40 -4.62 -14.00
C PHE A 113 -5.44 -5.64 -14.61
N ILE A 114 -4.18 -5.24 -14.75
CA ILE A 114 -3.11 -6.06 -15.36
C ILE A 114 -2.41 -6.90 -14.31
N GLU A 115 -2.38 -6.44 -13.05
CA GLU A 115 -1.69 -7.08 -11.94
C GLU A 115 -2.66 -7.54 -10.84
N ASN A 116 -2.17 -8.43 -9.97
CA ASN A 116 -2.83 -8.71 -8.69
C ASN A 116 -2.45 -7.64 -7.67
N TYR A 117 -3.38 -7.32 -6.78
CA TYR A 117 -3.17 -6.36 -5.70
C TYR A 117 -3.41 -6.99 -4.34
N TYR A 118 -2.76 -6.43 -3.34
CA TYR A 118 -2.86 -6.88 -1.96
C TYR A 118 -3.06 -5.69 -1.03
N PHE A 119 -3.84 -5.91 0.01
CA PHE A 119 -3.90 -5.00 1.15
C PHE A 119 -3.08 -5.61 2.27
N VAL A 120 -2.02 -4.94 2.66
CA VAL A 120 -1.07 -5.41 3.68
C VAL A 120 -1.18 -4.53 4.91
N ALA A 121 -1.20 -5.14 6.09
CA ALA A 121 -1.28 -4.44 7.36
C ALA A 121 -0.31 -5.03 8.37
N GLY A 122 0.36 -4.16 9.14
CA GLY A 122 1.24 -4.58 10.22
C GLY A 122 0.46 -4.85 11.50
N ASP A 123 0.95 -5.77 12.33
CA ASP A 123 0.33 -6.17 13.60
C ASP A 123 0.20 -5.02 14.61
N LYS A 124 1.13 -4.07 14.57
CA LYS A 124 1.07 -2.87 15.42
C LYS A 124 0.32 -1.76 14.68
N VAL A 125 -1.01 -1.80 14.77
CA VAL A 125 -1.92 -0.89 14.07
C VAL A 125 -1.49 0.58 14.16
N MET A 126 -1.16 1.06 15.36
CA MET A 126 -0.80 2.46 15.62
C MET A 126 0.64 2.83 15.27
N ASN A 127 1.48 1.85 14.91
CA ASN A 127 2.89 2.07 14.58
C ASN A 127 3.31 1.28 13.35
N SER A 128 2.42 1.18 12.37
CA SER A 128 2.66 0.51 11.10
C SER A 128 2.37 1.48 9.97
N GLN A 129 3.29 1.57 9.03
CA GLN A 129 3.13 2.33 7.78
C GLN A 129 2.81 1.34 6.67
N ASP A 130 1.55 1.02 6.51
CA ASP A 130 1.05 -0.05 5.64
C ASP A 130 -0.03 0.45 4.67
N SER A 131 -0.79 -0.47 4.06
CA SER A 131 -1.80 -0.14 3.04
C SER A 131 -2.87 0.84 3.51
N ARG A 132 -3.07 1.00 4.80
CA ARG A 132 -3.97 2.03 5.34
C ARG A 132 -3.47 3.45 5.06
N TYR A 133 -2.17 3.61 4.82
CA TYR A 133 -1.56 4.89 4.48
C TYR A 133 -1.33 5.08 2.98
N TRP A 134 -0.88 4.06 2.27
CA TRP A 134 -0.46 4.20 0.86
C TRP A 134 -1.32 3.43 -0.14
N GLY A 135 -2.32 2.66 0.32
CA GLY A 135 -3.26 1.95 -0.52
C GLY A 135 -2.81 0.53 -0.90
N LEU A 136 -3.16 0.09 -2.10
CA LEU A 136 -2.92 -1.28 -2.55
C LEU A 136 -1.48 -1.52 -3.00
N LEU A 137 -0.95 -2.71 -2.69
CA LEU A 137 0.37 -3.19 -3.08
C LEU A 137 0.26 -4.04 -4.34
N PRO A 138 0.89 -3.64 -5.46
CA PRO A 138 0.98 -4.49 -6.65
C PRO A 138 1.85 -5.72 -6.40
N GLU A 139 1.48 -6.88 -6.98
CA GLU A 139 2.21 -8.14 -6.81
C GLU A 139 3.71 -8.07 -7.15
N PRO A 140 4.16 -7.37 -8.21
CA PRO A 140 5.59 -7.25 -8.53
C PRO A 140 6.46 -6.63 -7.45
N PHE A 141 5.87 -5.93 -6.47
CA PHE A 141 6.61 -5.38 -5.32
C PHE A 141 6.78 -6.37 -4.17
N ILE A 142 6.18 -7.56 -4.26
CA ILE A 142 6.36 -8.63 -3.28
C ILE A 142 7.63 -9.40 -3.61
N VAL A 143 8.70 -9.13 -2.88
CA VAL A 143 10.01 -9.77 -3.08
C VAL A 143 10.00 -11.23 -2.64
N GLY A 144 9.22 -11.56 -1.61
CA GLY A 144 9.10 -12.92 -1.13
C GLY A 144 8.65 -13.02 0.32
N LYS A 145 8.53 -14.27 0.80
CA LYS A 145 8.17 -14.59 2.19
C LYS A 145 9.45 -14.86 3.00
N ALA A 146 9.60 -14.19 4.14
CA ALA A 146 10.66 -14.52 5.08
C ALA A 146 10.38 -15.89 5.72
N VAL A 147 11.33 -16.81 5.61
CA VAL A 147 11.19 -18.20 6.12
C VAL A 147 12.07 -18.51 7.31
N ARG A 148 13.17 -17.75 7.51
CA ARG A 148 14.11 -17.94 8.61
C ARG A 148 14.70 -16.63 9.09
N ILE A 149 15.05 -16.59 10.37
CA ILE A 149 15.73 -15.46 10.98
C ILE A 149 17.23 -15.63 10.77
N TRP A 150 17.84 -14.79 9.96
CA TRP A 150 19.29 -14.80 9.75
C TRP A 150 20.06 -14.17 10.92
N LYS A 151 19.58 -13.03 11.43
CA LYS A 151 20.20 -12.29 12.54
C LYS A 151 19.12 -11.67 13.41
N SER A 152 19.27 -11.75 14.70
CA SER A 152 18.40 -11.08 15.68
C SER A 152 19.26 -10.34 16.69
N VAL A 153 19.00 -9.05 16.86
CA VAL A 153 19.69 -8.18 17.81
C VAL A 153 18.65 -7.63 18.78
N ASP A 154 18.99 -7.52 20.03
CA ASP A 154 18.18 -6.85 21.04
C ASP A 154 18.39 -5.34 20.94
N ASN A 155 17.32 -4.57 20.72
CA ASN A 155 17.40 -3.13 20.49
C ASN A 155 17.76 -2.33 21.75
N SER A 156 17.62 -2.92 22.94
CA SER A 156 17.93 -2.27 24.22
C SER A 156 19.37 -2.49 24.67
N THR A 157 19.92 -3.66 24.35
CA THR A 157 21.26 -4.07 24.81
C THR A 157 22.27 -4.20 23.70
N ASP A 158 21.84 -4.06 22.45
CA ASP A 158 22.62 -4.26 21.21
C ASP A 158 23.31 -5.64 21.11
N ARG A 159 22.83 -6.61 21.90
CA ARG A 159 23.37 -7.97 21.92
C ARG A 159 22.69 -8.88 20.92
N ILE A 160 23.45 -9.82 20.37
CA ILE A 160 22.93 -10.84 19.45
C ILE A 160 22.11 -11.85 20.24
N ARG A 161 20.87 -12.08 19.82
CA ARG A 161 19.99 -13.11 20.37
C ARG A 161 20.21 -14.44 19.65
N TRP A 162 21.20 -15.18 20.07
CA TRP A 162 21.65 -16.45 19.47
C TRP A 162 20.52 -17.50 19.37
N ASN A 163 19.64 -17.54 20.36
CA ASN A 163 18.49 -18.47 20.41
C ASN A 163 17.45 -18.24 19.29
N ARG A 164 17.57 -17.15 18.53
CA ARG A 164 16.67 -16.82 17.43
C ARG A 164 17.31 -16.97 16.05
N ILE A 165 18.64 -17.16 15.98
CA ILE A 165 19.35 -17.31 14.72
C ILE A 165 18.94 -18.64 14.09
N PHE A 166 18.70 -18.61 12.76
CA PHE A 166 18.20 -19.71 11.94
C PHE A 166 16.85 -20.28 12.34
N LYS A 167 16.16 -19.69 13.33
CA LYS A 167 14.82 -20.10 13.69
C LYS A 167 13.87 -19.92 12.49
N LYS A 168 13.04 -20.92 12.24
CA LYS A 168 11.98 -20.86 11.23
C LYS A 168 10.92 -19.86 11.67
N ILE A 169 10.39 -19.11 10.71
CA ILE A 169 9.25 -18.20 10.89
C ILE A 169 8.02 -18.99 10.46
N GLU A 170 7.08 -19.17 11.36
CA GLU A 170 5.79 -19.83 11.13
C GLU A 170 4.73 -18.83 10.70
#